data_c9b843df111f50ae71bd8ce84b7ed1c4
#
_entry.id   c9b843df111f50ae71bd8ce84b7ed1c4
#
_cell.length_a   1.000
_cell.length_b   1.000
_cell.length_c   1.000
_cell.angle_alpha   90.00
_cell.angle_beta   90.00
_cell.angle_gamma   90.00
#
_symmetry.space_group_name_H-M   'P 1'
#
loop_
_entity.id
_entity.type
_entity.pdbx_description
1 polymer ?
#
loop_
_entity_poly.entity_id
_entity_poly.type
_entity_poly.pdbx_seq_one_letter_code
_entity_poly.pdbx_strand_id
1 'polypeptide(L)'
;IIAAYGTQLLDWLNTYTFPFEARFADLEYARETATFFVDELLKNGTTAAAVFATVHAHSVDALFEATSRKSMCTFAGKVLMDRHCPSNLCDTPETGYRESRDLIERWHGEGRNLYAITPRFAPTSSTEQLTLAGKLASEFPDTLIQTHLAENVEEVEWARSLFPDSDSYLGIYRDFGLLRDRSVFAHCIHLEDQDHASLAAHNAAIAFCPT
;
A
#
# COMPACT_ATOMS: atom_id res chain seq x y z
N ILE A 1 -10.21 -9.88 11.17
CA ILE A 1 -9.50 -10.82 10.25
C ILE A 1 -8.30 -11.49 10.94
N ILE A 2 -8.00 -11.08 12.14
CA ILE A 2 -6.97 -11.71 12.99
C ILE A 2 -7.37 -13.16 13.24
N ALA A 3 -6.45 -14.10 13.03
CA ALA A 3 -6.65 -15.54 13.23
C ALA A 3 -7.31 -16.32 12.06
N ALA A 4 -7.30 -15.83 10.84
CA ALA A 4 -7.59 -16.63 9.65
C ALA A 4 -6.30 -17.36 9.20
N TYR A 5 -5.89 -18.38 9.97
CA TYR A 5 -4.66 -19.14 9.70
C TYR A 5 -4.90 -20.25 8.69
N GLY A 6 -3.85 -20.60 7.95
CA GLY A 6 -3.77 -21.85 7.18
C GLY A 6 -4.31 -21.77 5.75
N THR A 7 -4.58 -20.58 5.21
CA THR A 7 -4.92 -20.38 3.80
C THR A 7 -3.79 -19.68 3.05
N GLN A 8 -3.64 -19.97 1.76
CA GLN A 8 -2.72 -19.25 0.89
C GLN A 8 -3.15 -17.79 0.72
N LEU A 9 -2.20 -16.90 0.40
CA LEU A 9 -2.42 -15.46 0.30
C LEU A 9 -3.65 -15.09 -0.53
N LEU A 10 -3.80 -15.63 -1.74
CA LEU A 10 -4.91 -15.30 -2.62
C LEU A 10 -6.26 -15.78 -2.09
N ASP A 11 -6.32 -16.96 -1.48
CA ASP A 11 -7.53 -17.48 -0.84
C ASP A 11 -7.93 -16.60 0.35
N TRP A 12 -6.94 -16.18 1.15
CA TRP A 12 -7.15 -15.29 2.29
C TRP A 12 -7.66 -13.91 1.84
N LEU A 13 -7.09 -13.33 0.80
CA LEU A 13 -7.54 -12.07 0.22
C LEU A 13 -9.00 -12.16 -0.24
N ASN A 14 -9.35 -13.19 -0.99
CA ASN A 14 -10.69 -13.36 -1.54
C ASN A 14 -11.73 -13.71 -0.48
N THR A 15 -11.37 -14.52 0.53
CA THR A 15 -12.32 -15.00 1.53
C THR A 15 -12.56 -13.98 2.63
N TYR A 16 -11.53 -13.24 3.03
CA TYR A 16 -11.61 -12.36 4.20
C TYR A 16 -11.36 -10.89 3.86
N THR A 17 -10.24 -10.57 3.22
CA THR A 17 -9.79 -9.18 3.10
C THR A 17 -10.70 -8.36 2.19
N PHE A 18 -10.91 -8.80 0.96
CA PHE A 18 -11.71 -8.05 0.01
C PHE A 18 -13.17 -7.83 0.43
N PRO A 19 -13.89 -8.82 1.00
CA PRO A 19 -15.23 -8.58 1.53
C PRO A 19 -15.29 -7.53 2.65
N PHE A 20 -14.26 -7.46 3.49
CA PHE A 20 -14.20 -6.42 4.53
C PHE A 20 -13.80 -5.05 3.96
N GLU A 21 -12.85 -4.99 3.04
CA GLU A 21 -12.44 -3.75 2.38
C GLU A 21 -13.60 -3.11 1.58
N ALA A 22 -14.43 -3.92 0.95
CA ALA A 22 -15.61 -3.44 0.21
C ALA A 22 -16.59 -2.62 1.08
N ARG A 23 -16.63 -2.87 2.39
CA ARG A 23 -17.48 -2.12 3.32
C ARG A 23 -17.06 -0.66 3.49
N PHE A 24 -15.80 -0.34 3.19
CA PHE A 24 -15.29 1.03 3.24
C PHE A 24 -15.81 1.92 2.10
N ALA A 25 -16.62 1.40 1.19
CA ALA A 25 -17.44 2.21 0.28
C ALA A 25 -18.43 3.09 1.05
N ASP A 26 -18.83 2.68 2.26
CA ASP A 26 -19.63 3.47 3.18
C ASP A 26 -18.73 4.41 4.00
N LEU A 27 -18.98 5.72 3.88
CA LEU A 27 -18.17 6.75 4.55
C LEU A 27 -18.29 6.69 6.08
N GLU A 28 -19.48 6.38 6.60
CA GLU A 28 -19.69 6.31 8.05
C GLU A 28 -18.95 5.10 8.63
N TYR A 29 -19.04 3.95 7.95
CA TYR A 29 -18.26 2.78 8.31
C TYR A 29 -16.76 3.06 8.30
N ALA A 30 -16.26 3.79 7.29
CA ALA A 30 -14.86 4.18 7.22
C ALA A 30 -14.43 5.06 8.41
N ARG A 31 -15.26 6.05 8.81
CA ARG A 31 -15.02 6.94 9.95
C ARG A 31 -15.03 6.23 11.30
N GLU A 32 -16.03 5.40 11.52
CA GLU A 32 -16.13 4.61 12.75
C GLU A 32 -14.95 3.66 12.89
N THR A 33 -14.60 2.94 11.81
CA THR A 33 -13.48 2.00 11.78
C THR A 33 -12.15 2.72 11.99
N ALA A 34 -11.92 3.86 11.33
CA ALA A 34 -10.70 4.65 11.51
C ALA A 34 -10.55 5.16 12.94
N THR A 35 -11.64 5.65 13.55
CA THR A 35 -11.63 6.12 14.94
C THR A 35 -11.28 4.97 15.89
N PHE A 36 -11.96 3.83 15.76
CA PHE A 36 -11.69 2.64 16.56
C PHE A 36 -10.23 2.17 16.40
N PHE A 37 -9.75 2.09 15.17
CA PHE A 37 -8.40 1.64 14.86
C PHE A 37 -7.33 2.52 15.53
N VAL A 38 -7.45 3.84 15.39
CA VAL A 38 -6.51 4.81 16.00
C VAL A 38 -6.54 4.71 17.52
N ASP A 39 -7.73 4.62 18.12
CA ASP A 39 -7.87 4.48 19.57
C ASP A 39 -7.23 3.19 20.09
N GLU A 40 -7.40 2.06 19.38
CA GLU A 40 -6.77 0.79 19.74
C GLU A 40 -5.25 0.81 19.58
N LEU A 41 -4.71 1.43 18.52
CA LEU A 41 -3.26 1.62 18.39
C LEU A 41 -2.68 2.37 19.58
N LEU A 42 -3.27 3.49 19.95
CA LEU A 42 -2.80 4.32 21.06
C LEU A 42 -2.93 3.62 22.41
N LYS A 43 -4.03 2.90 22.66
CA LYS A 43 -4.20 2.07 23.87
C LYS A 43 -3.10 1.03 24.03
N ASN A 44 -2.60 0.49 22.91
CA ASN A 44 -1.53 -0.50 22.90
C ASN A 44 -0.12 0.11 22.73
N GLY A 45 0.01 1.44 22.88
CA GLY A 45 1.30 2.13 22.88
C GLY A 45 1.88 2.42 21.49
N THR A 46 1.13 2.17 20.41
CA THR A 46 1.54 2.49 19.04
C THR A 46 1.26 3.95 18.73
N THR A 47 2.30 4.76 18.58
CA THR A 47 2.21 6.21 18.35
C THR A 47 2.53 6.63 16.92
N ALA A 48 3.01 5.69 16.11
CA ALA A 48 3.23 5.88 14.67
C ALA A 48 2.85 4.61 13.91
N ALA A 49 2.25 4.74 12.74
CA ALA A 49 1.87 3.62 11.91
C ALA A 49 2.00 3.91 10.42
N ALA A 50 2.42 2.89 9.65
CA ALA A 50 2.27 2.84 8.20
C ALA A 50 1.05 1.98 7.89
N VAL A 51 0.08 2.53 7.16
CA VAL A 51 -1.24 1.90 7.00
C VAL A 51 -1.60 1.79 5.54
N PHE A 52 -1.91 0.57 5.10
CA PHE A 52 -2.63 0.34 3.86
C PHE A 52 -4.12 0.63 4.12
N ALA A 53 -4.63 1.72 3.56
CA ALA A 53 -6.06 2.04 3.65
C ALA A 53 -6.86 1.13 2.70
N THR A 54 -7.78 1.66 1.93
CA THR A 54 -8.50 0.90 0.90
C THR A 54 -8.44 1.63 -0.45
N VAL A 55 -9.07 1.10 -1.47
CA VAL A 55 -9.18 1.78 -2.79
C VAL A 55 -10.07 3.02 -2.74
N HIS A 56 -10.87 3.19 -1.70
CA HIS A 56 -11.78 4.33 -1.56
C HIS A 56 -11.05 5.55 -0.99
N ALA A 57 -10.97 6.64 -1.74
CA ALA A 57 -10.27 7.86 -1.33
C ALA A 57 -10.73 8.39 0.05
N HIS A 58 -12.04 8.36 0.32
CA HIS A 58 -12.60 8.81 1.59
C HIS A 58 -12.19 7.94 2.80
N SER A 59 -11.73 6.71 2.58
CA SER A 59 -11.19 5.90 3.68
C SER A 59 -9.85 6.46 4.19
N VAL A 60 -9.07 7.07 3.30
CA VAL A 60 -7.83 7.79 3.65
C VAL A 60 -8.17 9.09 4.37
N ASP A 61 -9.17 9.85 3.87
CA ASP A 61 -9.66 11.04 4.54
C ASP A 61 -10.09 10.72 5.99
N ALA A 62 -10.91 9.68 6.17
CA ALA A 62 -11.39 9.24 7.48
C ALA A 62 -10.23 8.85 8.43
N LEU A 63 -9.21 8.16 7.92
CA LEU A 63 -8.03 7.78 8.68
C LEU A 63 -7.23 9.01 9.11
N PHE A 64 -6.91 9.91 8.17
CA PHE A 64 -6.13 11.11 8.48
C PHE A 64 -6.89 12.10 9.37
N GLU A 65 -8.21 12.20 9.27
CA GLU A 65 -9.05 12.93 10.23
C GLU A 65 -8.92 12.34 11.64
N ALA A 66 -8.99 11.01 11.78
CA ALA A 66 -8.90 10.34 13.08
C ALA A 66 -7.50 10.51 13.71
N THR A 67 -6.43 10.33 12.93
CA THR A 67 -5.04 10.48 13.41
C THR A 67 -4.69 11.92 13.74
N SER A 68 -5.20 12.91 12.97
CA SER A 68 -5.02 14.35 13.25
C SER A 68 -5.63 14.74 14.60
N ARG A 69 -6.84 14.26 14.90
CA ARG A 69 -7.49 14.52 16.22
C ARG A 69 -6.65 14.01 17.40
N LYS A 70 -5.79 13.02 17.19
CA LYS A 70 -4.93 12.41 18.23
C LYS A 70 -3.46 12.81 18.10
N SER A 71 -3.10 13.64 17.12
CA SER A 71 -1.71 14.01 16.80
C SER A 71 -0.81 12.78 16.59
N MET A 72 -1.35 11.69 16.07
CA MET A 72 -0.62 10.47 15.77
C MET A 72 0.19 10.65 14.49
N CYS A 73 1.41 10.12 14.45
CA CYS A 73 2.21 10.09 13.22
C CYS A 73 1.71 8.96 12.31
N THR A 74 1.25 9.31 11.11
CA THR A 74 0.64 8.31 10.23
C THR A 74 1.13 8.46 8.80
N PHE A 75 1.54 7.33 8.23
CA PHE A 75 1.83 7.18 6.80
C PHE A 75 0.70 6.35 6.20
N ALA A 76 -0.02 6.88 5.24
CA ALA A 76 -1.12 6.16 4.60
C ALA A 76 -1.35 6.65 3.18
N GLY A 77 -2.01 5.85 2.39
CA GLY A 77 -2.41 6.20 1.05
C GLY A 77 -3.55 5.33 0.54
N LYS A 78 -4.22 5.82 -0.49
CA LYS A 78 -5.20 5.05 -1.23
C LYS A 78 -4.51 3.85 -1.88
N VAL A 79 -5.07 2.66 -1.66
CA VAL A 79 -4.58 1.44 -2.31
C VAL A 79 -4.87 1.51 -3.80
N LEU A 80 -3.85 1.23 -4.60
CA LEU A 80 -3.95 1.18 -6.06
C LEU A 80 -4.07 -0.29 -6.50
N MET A 81 -5.19 -0.61 -7.13
CA MET A 81 -5.49 -1.90 -7.76
C MET A 81 -6.39 -1.65 -8.97
N ASP A 82 -5.97 -2.08 -10.16
CA ASP A 82 -6.73 -1.93 -11.40
C ASP A 82 -6.94 -3.24 -12.16
N ARG A 83 -6.38 -4.34 -11.65
CA ARG A 83 -6.56 -5.69 -12.19
C ARG A 83 -6.50 -6.76 -11.10
N HIS A 84 -6.98 -7.96 -11.40
CA HIS A 84 -6.97 -9.12 -10.50
C HIS A 84 -7.59 -8.83 -9.12
N CYS A 85 -8.59 -7.98 -9.08
CA CYS A 85 -9.33 -7.59 -7.90
C CYS A 85 -10.84 -7.66 -8.15
N PRO A 86 -11.67 -7.77 -7.09
CA PRO A 86 -13.12 -7.68 -7.24
C PRO A 86 -13.52 -6.35 -7.87
N SER A 87 -14.53 -6.36 -8.74
CA SER A 87 -14.94 -5.18 -9.51
C SER A 87 -15.30 -3.95 -8.66
N ASN A 88 -15.79 -4.17 -7.43
CA ASN A 88 -16.10 -3.12 -6.47
C ASN A 88 -14.88 -2.59 -5.68
N LEU A 89 -13.71 -3.19 -5.89
CA LEU A 89 -12.42 -2.77 -5.35
C LEU A 89 -11.40 -2.49 -6.45
N CYS A 90 -11.84 -2.49 -7.71
CA CYS A 90 -11.00 -2.25 -8.85
C CYS A 90 -11.09 -0.78 -9.27
N ASP A 91 -9.96 -0.15 -9.40
CA ASP A 91 -9.84 1.25 -9.83
C ASP A 91 -9.51 1.31 -11.33
N THR A 92 -9.38 2.50 -11.88
CA THR A 92 -8.65 2.73 -13.14
C THR A 92 -7.33 3.44 -12.84
N PRO A 93 -6.30 3.26 -13.68
CA PRO A 93 -5.03 3.96 -13.51
C PRO A 93 -5.20 5.47 -13.33
N GLU A 94 -6.05 6.10 -14.13
CA GLU A 94 -6.31 7.54 -14.11
C GLU A 94 -7.04 7.97 -12.83
N THR A 95 -8.04 7.19 -12.39
CA THR A 95 -8.77 7.49 -11.15
C THR A 95 -7.85 7.34 -9.96
N GLY A 96 -7.07 6.25 -9.90
CA GLY A 96 -6.06 6.02 -8.87
C GLY A 96 -5.05 7.16 -8.77
N TYR A 97 -4.52 7.62 -9.92
CA TYR A 97 -3.61 8.75 -9.99
C TYR A 97 -4.26 10.05 -9.50
N ARG A 98 -5.43 10.42 -10.05
CA ARG A 98 -6.12 11.67 -9.71
C ARG A 98 -6.47 11.74 -8.23
N GLU A 99 -7.11 10.70 -7.70
CA GLU A 99 -7.52 10.67 -6.30
C GLU A 99 -6.33 10.64 -5.34
N SER A 100 -5.25 9.93 -5.70
CA SER A 100 -4.01 9.96 -4.91
C SER A 100 -3.39 11.34 -4.89
N ARG A 101 -3.36 12.04 -6.04
CA ARG A 101 -2.87 13.41 -6.12
C ARG A 101 -3.68 14.36 -5.23
N ASP A 102 -5.02 14.30 -5.31
CA ASP A 102 -5.91 15.14 -4.52
C ASP A 102 -5.70 14.89 -3.00
N LEU A 103 -5.46 13.63 -2.61
CA LEU A 103 -5.17 13.25 -1.23
C LEU A 103 -3.78 13.72 -0.77
N ILE A 104 -2.77 13.67 -1.65
CA ILE A 104 -1.43 14.21 -1.37
C ILE A 104 -1.53 15.71 -1.10
N GLU A 105 -2.16 16.46 -2.02
CA GLU A 105 -2.32 17.91 -1.90
C GLU A 105 -3.09 18.32 -0.64
N ARG A 106 -3.99 17.46 -0.14
CA ARG A 106 -4.80 17.72 1.07
C ARG A 106 -4.09 17.35 2.37
N TRP A 107 -3.38 16.24 2.39
CA TRP A 107 -2.97 15.61 3.65
C TRP A 107 -1.47 15.50 3.86
N HIS A 108 -0.65 15.52 2.79
CA HIS A 108 0.78 15.32 2.95
C HIS A 108 1.43 16.50 3.67
N GLY A 109 2.01 16.23 4.84
CA GLY A 109 2.61 17.29 5.68
C GLY A 109 1.59 18.05 6.54
N GLU A 110 0.30 17.70 6.51
CA GLU A 110 -0.69 18.28 7.40
C GLU A 110 -0.56 17.65 8.80
N GLY A 111 -0.13 18.46 9.76
CA GLY A 111 0.18 18.00 11.12
C GLY A 111 1.29 16.94 11.11
N ARG A 112 0.93 15.70 11.43
CA ARG A 112 1.86 14.55 11.45
C ARG A 112 1.45 13.45 10.43
N ASN A 113 0.61 13.81 9.48
CA ASN A 113 0.19 12.92 8.41
C ASN A 113 1.15 13.02 7.22
N LEU A 114 1.56 11.88 6.70
CA LEU A 114 2.38 11.77 5.51
C LEU A 114 1.72 10.80 4.53
N TYR A 115 1.57 11.22 3.28
CA TYR A 115 1.01 10.35 2.26
C TYR A 115 2.03 9.32 1.81
N ALA A 116 1.56 8.08 1.61
CA ALA A 116 2.31 7.00 0.99
C ALA A 116 1.61 6.57 -0.31
N ILE A 117 2.32 6.65 -1.43
CA ILE A 117 1.84 6.08 -2.70
C ILE A 117 1.82 4.57 -2.52
N THR A 118 0.63 3.95 -2.70
CA THR A 118 0.37 2.61 -2.20
C THR A 118 -0.15 1.66 -3.30
N PRO A 119 0.67 1.23 -4.27
CA PRO A 119 0.33 0.03 -5.03
C PRO A 119 0.20 -1.14 -4.06
N ARG A 120 -0.89 -1.93 -4.13
CA ARG A 120 -1.05 -3.04 -3.20
C ARG A 120 0.11 -4.02 -3.34
N PHE A 121 0.29 -4.54 -4.53
CA PHE A 121 1.45 -5.31 -4.97
C PHE A 121 1.42 -5.43 -6.50
N ALA A 122 2.52 -5.76 -7.15
CA ALA A 122 2.63 -5.72 -8.61
C ALA A 122 1.56 -6.56 -9.35
N PRO A 123 1.15 -7.75 -8.89
CA PRO A 123 0.11 -8.52 -9.58
C PRO A 123 -1.25 -7.82 -9.71
N THR A 124 -1.62 -6.95 -8.78
CA THR A 124 -2.89 -6.19 -8.85
C THR A 124 -2.77 -4.83 -9.53
N SER A 125 -1.61 -4.49 -10.06
CA SER A 125 -1.38 -3.24 -10.78
C SER A 125 -0.95 -3.51 -12.22
N SER A 126 -1.60 -2.85 -13.18
CA SER A 126 -1.15 -2.85 -14.58
C SER A 126 0.14 -2.05 -14.75
N THR A 127 0.80 -2.22 -15.89
CA THR A 127 1.93 -1.37 -16.30
C THR A 127 1.55 0.11 -16.28
N GLU A 128 0.35 0.44 -16.71
CA GLU A 128 -0.16 1.81 -16.75
C GLU A 128 -0.35 2.37 -15.34
N GLN A 129 -0.93 1.60 -14.41
CA GLN A 129 -1.09 2.01 -13.02
C GLN A 129 0.26 2.21 -12.32
N LEU A 130 1.23 1.30 -12.52
CA LEU A 130 2.58 1.46 -11.95
C LEU A 130 3.31 2.66 -12.55
N THR A 131 3.14 2.92 -13.86
CA THR A 131 3.69 4.11 -14.52
C THR A 131 3.14 5.39 -13.89
N LEU A 132 1.82 5.46 -13.66
CA LEU A 132 1.20 6.62 -13.02
C LEU A 132 1.56 6.75 -11.54
N ALA A 133 1.76 5.64 -10.83
CA ALA A 133 2.30 5.66 -9.47
C ALA A 133 3.73 6.23 -9.42
N GLY A 134 4.60 5.82 -10.35
CA GLY A 134 5.95 6.39 -10.50
C GLY A 134 5.93 7.87 -10.88
N LYS A 135 4.97 8.30 -11.70
CA LYS A 135 4.75 9.71 -12.01
C LYS A 135 4.38 10.51 -10.76
N LEU A 136 3.45 10.03 -9.92
CA LEU A 136 3.14 10.64 -8.63
C LEU A 136 4.39 10.76 -7.74
N ALA A 137 5.19 9.69 -7.67
CA ALA A 137 6.43 9.69 -6.89
C ALA A 137 7.45 10.73 -7.39
N SER A 138 7.46 11.02 -8.68
CA SER A 138 8.30 12.07 -9.26
C SER A 138 7.76 13.48 -9.03
N GLU A 139 6.43 13.66 -9.12
CA GLU A 139 5.76 14.95 -8.89
C GLU A 139 5.78 15.36 -7.41
N PHE A 140 5.73 14.38 -6.51
CA PHE A 140 5.71 14.57 -5.06
C PHE A 140 6.87 13.81 -4.39
N PRO A 141 8.12 14.30 -4.53
CA PRO A 141 9.31 13.56 -4.12
C PRO A 141 9.41 13.33 -2.60
N ASP A 142 8.67 14.09 -1.81
CA ASP A 142 8.66 13.97 -0.34
C ASP A 142 7.72 12.89 0.18
N THR A 143 6.85 12.33 -0.67
CA THR A 143 5.94 11.25 -0.30
C THR A 143 6.70 9.94 -0.05
N LEU A 144 6.12 9.09 0.77
CA LEU A 144 6.58 7.71 0.89
C LEU A 144 6.00 6.85 -0.23
N ILE A 145 6.60 5.70 -0.41
CA ILE A 145 6.05 4.59 -1.20
C ILE A 145 5.91 3.40 -0.25
N GLN A 146 4.79 2.69 -0.31
CA GLN A 146 4.64 1.43 0.40
C GLN A 146 3.96 0.40 -0.50
N THR A 147 4.42 -0.84 -0.44
CA THR A 147 3.87 -1.95 -1.21
C THR A 147 4.25 -3.28 -0.57
N HIS A 148 3.63 -4.38 -1.01
CA HIS A 148 4.03 -5.73 -0.64
C HIS A 148 5.04 -6.26 -1.66
N LEU A 149 5.98 -7.07 -1.18
CA LEU A 149 7.05 -7.63 -2.00
C LEU A 149 7.45 -9.02 -1.52
N ALA A 150 7.33 -10.00 -2.40
CA ALA A 150 7.90 -11.33 -2.24
C ALA A 150 7.52 -12.01 -0.92
N GLU A 151 6.23 -11.97 -0.58
CA GLU A 151 5.67 -12.60 0.62
C GLU A 151 5.63 -14.12 0.49
N ASN A 152 5.29 -14.63 -0.70
CA ASN A 152 5.23 -16.06 -0.95
C ASN A 152 5.71 -16.43 -2.37
N VAL A 153 6.09 -17.70 -2.54
CA VAL A 153 6.69 -18.18 -3.81
C VAL A 153 5.72 -18.06 -4.98
N GLU A 154 4.44 -18.42 -4.80
CA GLU A 154 3.43 -18.36 -5.86
C GLU A 154 3.19 -16.91 -6.31
N GLU A 155 3.21 -15.96 -5.37
CA GLU A 155 3.14 -14.53 -5.67
C GLU A 155 4.34 -14.07 -6.50
N VAL A 156 5.55 -14.51 -6.16
CA VAL A 156 6.77 -14.18 -6.92
C VAL A 156 6.70 -14.70 -8.35
N GLU A 157 6.28 -15.95 -8.53
CA GLU A 157 6.11 -16.56 -9.85
C GLU A 157 5.03 -15.84 -10.67
N TRP A 158 3.93 -15.47 -10.03
CA TRP A 158 2.85 -14.72 -10.66
C TRP A 158 3.31 -13.32 -11.09
N ALA A 159 3.98 -12.57 -10.22
CA ALA A 159 4.53 -11.26 -10.55
C ALA A 159 5.49 -11.33 -11.75
N ARG A 160 6.40 -12.31 -11.77
CA ARG A 160 7.32 -12.53 -12.89
C ARG A 160 6.60 -12.87 -14.20
N SER A 161 5.53 -13.66 -14.14
CA SER A 161 4.75 -13.99 -15.33
C SER A 161 4.04 -12.79 -15.96
N LEU A 162 3.68 -11.80 -15.14
CA LEU A 162 2.99 -10.58 -15.55
C LEU A 162 3.96 -9.47 -16.03
N PHE A 163 5.21 -9.52 -15.60
CA PHE A 163 6.26 -8.54 -15.92
C PHE A 163 7.56 -9.25 -16.37
N PRO A 164 7.52 -9.95 -17.52
CA PRO A 164 8.64 -10.79 -17.96
C PRO A 164 9.91 -10.02 -18.32
N ASP A 165 9.81 -8.70 -18.55
CA ASP A 165 10.94 -7.86 -18.92
C ASP A 165 11.74 -7.36 -17.69
N SER A 166 11.23 -7.51 -16.48
CA SER A 166 11.91 -7.15 -15.25
C SER A 166 12.81 -8.29 -14.76
N ASP A 167 14.00 -7.97 -14.28
CA ASP A 167 15.00 -8.93 -13.85
C ASP A 167 14.68 -9.64 -12.52
N SER A 168 13.87 -9.00 -11.67
CA SER A 168 13.36 -9.57 -10.41
C SER A 168 12.02 -8.97 -10.04
N TYR A 169 11.38 -9.47 -8.97
CA TYR A 169 10.15 -8.87 -8.46
C TYR A 169 10.39 -7.44 -7.93
N LEU A 170 11.49 -7.19 -7.22
CA LEU A 170 11.88 -5.84 -6.83
C LEU A 170 12.19 -4.97 -8.05
N GLY A 171 12.79 -5.59 -9.09
CA GLY A 171 13.07 -4.95 -10.38
C GLY A 171 11.83 -4.32 -11.01
N ILE A 172 10.64 -4.93 -10.86
CA ILE A 172 9.39 -4.35 -11.33
C ILE A 172 9.19 -2.96 -10.72
N TYR A 173 9.31 -2.83 -9.40
CA TYR A 173 9.14 -1.52 -8.75
C TYR A 173 10.23 -0.52 -9.11
N ARG A 174 11.47 -0.98 -9.28
CA ARG A 174 12.59 -0.15 -9.77
C ARG A 174 12.29 0.43 -11.15
N ASP A 175 11.84 -0.41 -12.07
CA ASP A 175 11.61 -0.06 -13.47
C ASP A 175 10.51 1.01 -13.64
N PHE A 176 9.58 1.10 -12.67
CA PHE A 176 8.56 2.15 -12.59
C PHE A 176 8.92 3.32 -11.65
N GLY A 177 10.18 3.39 -11.15
CA GLY A 177 10.63 4.48 -10.28
C GLY A 177 10.07 4.46 -8.86
N LEU A 178 9.61 3.28 -8.40
CA LEU A 178 9.04 3.08 -7.07
C LEU A 178 10.04 2.50 -6.06
N LEU A 179 11.27 2.14 -6.49
CA LEU A 179 12.39 1.81 -5.62
C LEU A 179 13.26 3.04 -5.44
N ARG A 180 13.17 3.69 -4.29
CA ARG A 180 13.94 4.90 -3.98
C ARG A 180 14.06 5.09 -2.47
N ASP A 181 14.80 6.10 -2.05
CA ASP A 181 14.73 6.58 -0.66
C ASP A 181 13.27 6.84 -0.27
N ARG A 182 12.89 6.50 0.95
CA ARG A 182 11.51 6.53 1.48
C ARG A 182 10.55 5.48 0.91
N SER A 183 11.05 4.42 0.25
CA SER A 183 10.24 3.25 -0.09
C SER A 183 10.26 2.24 1.05
N VAL A 184 9.10 1.68 1.37
CA VAL A 184 8.91 0.63 2.39
C VAL A 184 8.27 -0.57 1.72
N PHE A 185 8.97 -1.69 1.75
CA PHE A 185 8.50 -2.96 1.18
C PHE A 185 8.13 -3.91 2.30
N ALA A 186 6.87 -4.38 2.31
CA ALA A 186 6.41 -5.34 3.30
C ALA A 186 6.85 -6.77 2.92
N HIS A 187 7.12 -7.58 3.94
CA HIS A 187 7.55 -8.98 3.89
C HIS A 187 8.98 -9.19 3.40
N CYS A 188 9.25 -9.13 2.12
CA CYS A 188 10.59 -9.34 1.53
C CYS A 188 11.21 -10.71 1.88
N ILE A 189 10.40 -11.79 1.88
CA ILE A 189 10.84 -13.11 2.34
C ILE A 189 11.64 -13.83 1.25
N HIS A 190 11.18 -13.74 -0.01
CA HIS A 190 11.74 -14.48 -1.15
C HIS A 190 12.51 -13.55 -2.10
N LEU A 191 13.47 -12.79 -1.54
CA LEU A 191 14.35 -11.90 -2.29
C LEU A 191 15.54 -12.65 -2.88
N GLU A 192 16.07 -12.14 -3.99
CA GLU A 192 17.34 -12.56 -4.53
C GLU A 192 18.50 -11.72 -3.95
N ASP A 193 19.74 -12.23 -4.04
CA ASP A 193 20.91 -11.50 -3.50
C ASP A 193 21.07 -10.10 -4.11
N GLN A 194 20.76 -9.92 -5.38
CA GLN A 194 20.75 -8.64 -6.06
C GLN A 194 19.70 -7.65 -5.53
N ASP A 195 18.56 -8.16 -5.04
CA ASP A 195 17.49 -7.33 -4.47
C ASP A 195 17.93 -6.72 -3.14
N HIS A 196 18.65 -7.47 -2.30
CA HIS A 196 19.22 -6.94 -1.06
C HIS A 196 20.20 -5.79 -1.33
N ALA A 197 21.06 -5.95 -2.33
CA ALA A 197 21.98 -4.90 -2.72
C ALA A 197 21.25 -3.66 -3.27
N SER A 198 20.19 -3.87 -4.06
CA SER A 198 19.37 -2.79 -4.62
C SER A 198 18.61 -2.03 -3.52
N LEU A 199 18.00 -2.71 -2.56
CA LEU A 199 17.32 -2.07 -1.41
C LEU A 199 18.30 -1.20 -0.62
N ALA A 200 19.47 -1.73 -0.32
CA ALA A 200 20.51 -1.00 0.41
C ALA A 200 21.02 0.23 -0.37
N ALA A 201 21.24 0.09 -1.67
CA ALA A 201 21.71 1.20 -2.52
C ALA A 201 20.70 2.37 -2.61
N HIS A 202 19.41 2.06 -2.50
CA HIS A 202 18.33 3.07 -2.53
C HIS A 202 17.87 3.51 -1.14
N ASN A 203 18.54 3.04 -0.07
CA ASN A 203 18.14 3.34 1.32
C ASN A 203 16.64 3.01 1.58
N ALA A 204 16.14 1.96 0.94
CA ALA A 204 14.77 1.51 1.11
C ALA A 204 14.61 0.68 2.38
N ALA A 205 13.45 0.75 3.00
CA ALA A 205 13.14 0.02 4.23
C ALA A 205 12.36 -1.28 3.95
N ILE A 206 12.56 -2.27 4.80
CA ILE A 206 11.77 -3.49 4.84
C ILE A 206 10.87 -3.44 6.08
N ALA A 207 9.57 -3.65 5.89
CA ALA A 207 8.64 -3.86 6.98
C ALA A 207 8.60 -5.37 7.30
N PHE A 208 9.13 -5.73 8.47
CA PHE A 208 9.10 -7.10 8.96
C PHE A 208 7.69 -7.47 9.42
N CYS A 209 7.11 -8.49 8.80
CA CYS A 209 5.76 -8.99 9.07
C CYS A 209 5.86 -10.46 9.53
N PRO A 210 6.02 -10.73 10.83
CA PRO A 210 6.39 -12.05 11.34
C PRO A 210 5.24 -13.07 11.41
N THR A 211 4.00 -12.71 11.07
CA THR A 211 2.81 -13.58 11.18
C THR A 211 2.01 -13.63 9.90
#